data_38a8ae4758d55f77d63bd0b213a6bb78
#
_entry.id   38a8ae4758d55f77d63bd0b213a6bb78
#
_cell.length_a   1.000
_cell.length_b   1.000
_cell.length_c   1.000
_cell.angle_alpha   90.00
_cell.angle_beta   90.00
_cell.angle_gamma   90.00
#
_symmetry.space_group_name_H-M   'P 1'
#
loop_
_entity.id
_entity.type
_entity.pdbx_description
1 polymer ?
#
loop_
_entity_poly.entity_id
_entity_poly.type
_entity_poly.pdbx_seq_one_letter_code
_entity_poly.pdbx_strand_id
1 'polypeptide(L)'
;TVIQPQHVKIVYVDDGPEAVDYKIVQLANSDAIVITQDYGLASLLLDKVAVVLHHSGKQFTYDNIDRLLATRHAHAQYRRSGGRTKGPSKFTAQDKADFNAAFQAVLTQFD
;
A
#
# COMPACT_ATOMS: atom_id res chain seq x y z
N THR A 1 14.04 10.21 -13.70
CA THR A 1 14.46 10.37 -12.30
C THR A 1 13.36 11.07 -11.53
N VAL A 2 12.95 10.46 -10.43
CA VAL A 2 11.92 11.04 -9.56
C VAL A 2 12.60 12.01 -8.59
N ILE A 3 12.14 13.27 -8.61
CA ILE A 3 12.63 14.27 -7.66
C ILE A 3 11.72 14.23 -6.44
N GLN A 4 12.27 13.84 -5.30
CA GLN A 4 11.53 13.77 -4.06
C GLN A 4 11.47 15.15 -3.41
N PRO A 5 10.27 15.68 -3.09
CA PRO A 5 10.18 16.91 -2.31
C PRO A 5 10.84 16.72 -0.94
N GLN A 6 11.57 17.73 -0.48
CA GLN A 6 12.39 17.63 0.73
C GLN A 6 11.55 17.42 2.01
N HIS A 7 10.31 17.88 2.00
CA HIS A 7 9.43 17.79 3.18
C HIS A 7 8.62 16.50 3.23
N VAL A 8 8.76 15.63 2.22
CA VAL A 8 7.99 14.40 2.13
C VAL A 8 8.88 13.20 2.46
N LYS A 9 8.40 12.36 3.36
CA LYS A 9 9.07 11.14 3.76
C LYS A 9 8.45 9.95 3.04
N ILE A 10 9.28 9.18 2.34
CA ILE A 10 8.82 7.98 1.64
C ILE A 10 9.23 6.75 2.43
N VAL A 11 8.26 5.92 2.78
CA VAL A 11 8.48 4.69 3.55
C VAL A 11 7.99 3.51 2.73
N TYR A 12 8.90 2.61 2.40
CA TYR A 12 8.57 1.38 1.67
C TYR A 12 8.54 0.22 2.65
N VAL A 13 7.39 -0.47 2.70
CA VAL A 13 7.17 -1.56 3.65
C VAL A 13 6.79 -2.82 2.89
N ASP A 14 7.67 -3.80 2.92
CA ASP A 14 7.36 -5.14 2.42
C ASP A 14 6.92 -6.04 3.55
N ASP A 15 6.57 -7.28 3.22
CA ASP A 15 6.12 -8.27 4.20
C ASP A 15 7.15 -8.40 5.32
N GLY A 16 6.74 -8.03 6.51
CA GLY A 16 7.61 -8.10 7.68
C GLY A 16 6.84 -8.58 8.90
N PRO A 17 7.56 -8.86 9.99
CA PRO A 17 6.90 -9.20 11.25
C PRO A 17 5.97 -8.09 11.71
N GLU A 18 4.89 -8.46 12.39
CA GLU A 18 3.92 -7.50 12.93
C GLU A 18 4.57 -6.39 13.76
N ALA A 19 5.65 -6.71 14.48
CA ALA A 19 6.36 -5.73 15.31
C ALA A 19 6.92 -4.58 14.47
N VAL A 20 7.39 -4.88 13.25
CA VAL A 20 7.90 -3.86 12.33
C VAL A 20 6.76 -2.99 11.83
N ASP A 21 5.63 -3.60 11.47
CA ASP A 21 4.45 -2.86 11.00
C ASP A 21 3.94 -1.91 12.07
N TYR A 22 3.90 -2.38 13.32
CA TYR A 22 3.46 -1.57 14.45
C TYR A 22 4.37 -0.36 14.67
N LYS A 23 5.68 -0.57 14.55
CA LYS A 23 6.66 0.52 14.68
C LYS A 23 6.47 1.57 13.58
N ILE A 24 6.16 1.14 12.38
CA ILE A 24 5.90 2.05 11.26
C ILE A 24 4.67 2.90 11.52
N VAL A 25 3.61 2.31 12.07
CA VAL A 25 2.41 3.05 12.44
C VAL A 25 2.76 4.12 13.48
N GLN A 26 3.60 3.81 14.45
CA GLN A 26 4.03 4.77 15.48
C GLN A 26 4.86 5.91 14.90
N LEU A 27 5.67 5.64 13.88
CA LEU A 27 6.55 6.63 13.28
C LEU A 27 5.90 7.42 12.15
N ALA A 28 4.73 6.98 11.69
CA ALA A 28 4.04 7.61 10.57
C ALA A 28 3.54 9.02 10.94
N ASN A 29 3.63 9.94 9.99
CA ASN A 29 3.14 11.31 10.17
C ASN A 29 2.49 11.81 8.87
N SER A 30 1.93 13.01 8.94
CA SER A 30 1.15 13.59 7.83
C SER A 30 1.99 13.93 6.60
N ASP A 31 3.32 13.89 6.69
CA ASP A 31 4.20 14.16 5.56
C ASP A 31 4.68 12.88 4.88
N ALA A 32 4.22 11.72 5.34
CA ALA A 32 4.71 10.44 4.84
C ALA A 32 3.87 9.92 3.68
N ILE A 33 4.57 9.30 2.72
CA ILE A 33 3.96 8.47 1.69
C ILE A 33 4.42 7.05 1.98
N VAL A 34 3.48 6.13 2.23
CA VAL A 34 3.80 4.75 2.55
C VAL A 34 3.44 3.85 1.39
N ILE A 35 4.36 2.98 1.01
CA ILE A 35 4.16 2.01 -0.06
C ILE A 35 4.15 0.62 0.57
N THR A 36 3.03 -0.08 0.48
CA THR A 36 2.87 -1.39 1.11
C THR A 36 1.89 -2.26 0.33
N GLN A 37 2.08 -3.56 0.40
CA GLN A 37 1.14 -4.56 -0.12
C GLN A 37 0.16 -5.03 0.96
N ASP A 38 0.37 -4.62 2.19
CA ASP A 38 -0.42 -5.08 3.33
C ASP A 38 -1.65 -4.20 3.51
N TYR A 39 -2.83 -4.74 3.18
CA TYR A 39 -4.09 -4.02 3.28
C TYR A 39 -4.45 -3.68 4.73
N GLY A 40 -4.13 -4.57 5.67
CA GLY A 40 -4.37 -4.31 7.08
C GLY A 40 -3.55 -3.13 7.58
N LEU A 41 -2.25 -3.11 7.24
CA LEU A 41 -1.38 -1.98 7.57
C LEU A 41 -1.86 -0.71 6.89
N ALA A 42 -2.25 -0.78 5.61
CA ALA A 42 -2.76 0.37 4.88
C ALA A 42 -3.96 0.98 5.59
N SER A 43 -4.89 0.15 6.09
CA SER A 43 -6.08 0.66 6.78
C SER A 43 -5.74 1.40 8.06
N LEU A 44 -4.68 0.99 8.75
CA LEU A 44 -4.23 1.66 9.97
C LEU A 44 -3.53 2.99 9.69
N LEU A 45 -2.98 3.15 8.49
CA LEU A 45 -2.18 4.32 8.13
C LEU A 45 -2.97 5.43 7.45
N LEU A 46 -4.17 5.14 6.95
CA LEU A 46 -4.93 6.10 6.13
C LEU A 46 -5.18 7.44 6.81
N ASP A 47 -5.37 7.45 8.12
CA ASP A 47 -5.62 8.67 8.87
C ASP A 47 -4.36 9.26 9.49
N LYS A 48 -3.20 8.65 9.27
CA LYS A 48 -1.93 9.08 9.88
C LYS A 48 -0.95 9.66 8.88
N VAL A 49 -1.01 9.21 7.61
CA VAL A 49 -0.06 9.61 6.58
C VAL A 49 -0.77 10.31 5.44
N ALA A 50 0.00 10.98 4.59
CA ALA A 50 -0.55 11.72 3.48
C ALA A 50 -1.15 10.79 2.42
N VAL A 51 -0.44 9.72 2.06
CA VAL A 51 -0.85 8.79 1.00
C VAL A 51 -0.34 7.39 1.32
N VAL A 52 -1.16 6.39 1.05
CA VAL A 52 -0.75 4.99 1.10
C VAL A 52 -0.94 4.39 -0.29
N LEU A 53 0.14 3.84 -0.85
CA LEU A 53 0.15 3.25 -2.19
C LEU A 53 0.45 1.77 -2.14
N HIS A 54 -0.21 1.03 -3.03
CA HIS A 54 0.15 -0.34 -3.37
C HIS A 54 1.25 -0.33 -4.43
N HIS A 55 2.07 -1.37 -4.49
CA HIS A 55 3.15 -1.44 -5.47
C HIS A 55 2.66 -1.48 -6.92
N SER A 56 1.37 -1.71 -7.15
CA SER A 56 0.76 -1.65 -8.48
C SER A 56 0.44 -0.22 -8.92
N GLY A 57 0.64 0.76 -8.03
CA GLY A 57 0.26 2.15 -8.28
C GLY A 57 -1.13 2.51 -7.76
N LYS A 58 -1.89 1.54 -7.26
CA LYS A 58 -3.22 1.80 -6.72
C LYS A 58 -3.09 2.51 -5.37
N GLN A 59 -3.81 3.62 -5.21
CA GLN A 59 -3.85 4.34 -3.96
C GLN A 59 -4.94 3.75 -3.05
N PHE A 60 -4.57 3.46 -1.80
CA PHE A 60 -5.55 3.06 -0.79
C PHE A 60 -6.31 4.29 -0.29
N THR A 61 -7.62 4.17 -0.20
CA THR A 61 -8.51 5.23 0.28
C THR A 61 -9.54 4.62 1.22
N TYR A 62 -10.25 5.48 1.96
CA TYR A 62 -11.37 5.01 2.78
C TYR A 62 -12.46 4.35 1.93
N ASP A 63 -12.62 4.80 0.69
CA ASP A 63 -13.65 4.24 -0.20
C ASP A 63 -13.35 2.81 -0.62
N ASN A 64 -12.06 2.46 -0.81
CA ASN A 64 -11.71 1.15 -1.34
C ASN A 64 -11.18 0.17 -0.31
N ILE A 65 -10.70 0.65 0.85
CA ILE A 65 -10.00 -0.23 1.80
C ILE A 65 -10.91 -1.28 2.41
N ASP A 66 -12.14 -0.92 2.76
CA ASP A 66 -13.08 -1.87 3.34
C ASP A 66 -13.41 -3.00 2.37
N ARG A 67 -13.61 -2.65 1.11
CA ARG A 67 -13.87 -3.65 0.06
C ARG A 67 -12.68 -4.57 -0.16
N LEU A 68 -11.47 -4.01 -0.16
CA LEU A 68 -10.25 -4.81 -0.33
C LEU A 68 -10.04 -5.77 0.84
N LEU A 69 -10.29 -5.32 2.06
CA LEU A 69 -10.19 -6.17 3.24
C LEU A 69 -11.26 -7.28 3.24
N ALA A 70 -12.48 -6.96 2.82
CA ALA A 70 -13.55 -7.93 2.73
C ALA A 70 -13.23 -9.01 1.69
N THR A 71 -12.68 -8.62 0.55
CA THR A 71 -12.25 -9.56 -0.50
C THR A 71 -11.16 -10.50 0.02
N ARG A 72 -10.17 -9.95 0.72
CA ARG A 72 -9.10 -10.74 1.33
C ARG A 72 -9.65 -11.75 2.32
N HIS A 73 -10.59 -11.33 3.17
CA HIS A 73 -11.23 -12.19 4.15
C HIS A 73 -12.02 -13.32 3.48
N ALA A 74 -12.78 -13.00 2.45
CA ALA A 74 -13.54 -13.99 1.70
C ALA A 74 -12.63 -15.03 1.04
N HIS A 75 -11.51 -14.62 0.47
CA HIS A 75 -10.53 -15.52 -0.10
C HIS A 75 -9.93 -16.44 0.96
N ALA A 76 -9.63 -15.91 2.14
CA ALA A 76 -9.08 -16.71 3.24
C ALA A 76 -10.08 -17.76 3.71
N GLN A 77 -11.36 -17.41 3.82
CA GLN A 77 -12.41 -18.37 4.18
C GLN A 77 -12.58 -19.44 3.11
N TYR A 78 -12.55 -19.05 1.85
CA TYR A 78 -12.67 -19.99 0.74
C TYR A 78 -11.53 -21.01 0.76
N ARG A 79 -10.30 -20.57 0.99
CA ARG A 79 -9.16 -21.49 1.09
C ARG A 79 -9.29 -22.45 2.27
N ARG A 80 -9.78 -21.97 3.41
CA ARG A 80 -10.00 -22.81 4.60
C ARG A 80 -11.04 -23.90 4.37
N SER A 81 -12.01 -23.67 3.50
CA SER A 81 -13.03 -24.66 3.17
C SER A 81 -12.60 -25.61 2.03
N GLY A 82 -11.34 -25.58 1.63
CA GLY A 82 -10.78 -26.46 0.61
C GLY A 82 -10.72 -25.87 -0.78
N GLY A 83 -11.11 -24.62 -0.96
CA GLY A 83 -11.02 -23.95 -2.24
C GLY A 83 -9.61 -23.50 -2.59
N ARG A 84 -9.40 -23.14 -3.83
CA ARG A 84 -8.14 -22.59 -4.30
C ARG A 84 -8.38 -21.23 -4.92
N THR A 85 -7.55 -20.26 -4.53
CA THR A 85 -7.57 -18.94 -5.14
C THR A 85 -6.35 -18.77 -6.03
N LYS A 86 -6.48 -17.91 -7.03
CA LYS A 86 -5.35 -17.57 -7.88
C LYS A 86 -4.32 -16.82 -7.02
N GLY A 87 -3.06 -17.27 -7.06
CA GLY A 87 -1.98 -16.60 -6.37
C GLY A 87 -1.69 -15.22 -6.97
N PRO A 88 -0.84 -14.42 -6.29
CA PRO A 88 -0.48 -13.11 -6.81
C PRO A 88 0.20 -13.23 -8.18
N SER A 89 -0.13 -12.32 -9.06
CA SER A 89 0.48 -12.26 -10.39
C SER A 89 1.94 -11.85 -10.27
N LYS A 90 2.75 -12.34 -11.20
CA LYS A 90 4.15 -11.91 -11.29
C LYS A 90 4.19 -10.42 -11.59
N PHE A 91 5.06 -9.69 -10.87
CA PHE A 91 5.25 -8.25 -11.08
C PHE A 91 5.93 -8.01 -12.43
N THR A 92 5.24 -7.34 -13.33
CA THR A 92 5.70 -7.14 -14.72
C THR A 92 6.34 -5.77 -14.92
N ALA A 93 6.95 -5.57 -16.09
CA ALA A 93 7.45 -4.25 -16.48
C ALA A 93 6.32 -3.24 -16.59
N GLN A 94 5.13 -3.67 -17.03
CA GLN A 94 3.96 -2.79 -17.08
C GLN A 94 3.52 -2.36 -15.69
N ASP A 95 3.53 -3.29 -14.74
CA ASP A 95 3.20 -2.97 -13.34
C ASP A 95 4.15 -1.92 -12.78
N LYS A 96 5.44 -2.05 -13.09
CA LYS A 96 6.45 -1.08 -12.67
C LYS A 96 6.20 0.30 -13.29
N ALA A 97 5.85 0.34 -14.56
CA ALA A 97 5.54 1.60 -15.25
C ALA A 97 4.29 2.25 -14.66
N ASP A 98 3.26 1.46 -14.37
CA ASP A 98 2.02 1.95 -13.76
C ASP A 98 2.30 2.54 -12.37
N PHE A 99 3.12 1.84 -11.58
CA PHE A 99 3.51 2.35 -10.27
C PHE A 99 4.28 3.67 -10.38
N ASN A 100 5.25 3.74 -11.27
CA ASN A 100 6.05 4.95 -11.43
C ASN A 100 5.18 6.15 -11.82
N ALA A 101 4.23 5.95 -12.73
CA ALA A 101 3.32 7.02 -13.15
C ALA A 101 2.46 7.49 -11.97
N ALA A 102 1.90 6.55 -11.21
CA ALA A 102 1.07 6.88 -10.06
C ALA A 102 1.88 7.58 -8.97
N PHE A 103 3.10 7.10 -8.70
CA PHE A 103 3.98 7.68 -7.70
C PHE A 103 4.37 9.11 -8.04
N GLN A 104 4.71 9.37 -9.29
CA GLN A 104 5.02 10.72 -9.74
C GLN A 104 3.83 11.66 -9.62
N ALA A 105 2.64 11.18 -9.96
CA ALA A 105 1.42 11.97 -9.80
C ALA A 105 1.18 12.34 -8.33
N VAL A 106 1.44 11.42 -7.42
CA VAL A 106 1.33 11.67 -5.98
C VAL A 106 2.36 12.70 -5.53
N LEU A 107 3.62 12.54 -5.95
CA LEU A 107 4.69 13.49 -5.58
C LEU A 107 4.38 14.90 -6.04
N THR A 108 3.75 15.06 -7.18
CA THR A 108 3.38 16.37 -7.72
C THR A 108 2.43 17.12 -6.78
N GLN A 109 1.62 16.41 -6.01
CA GLN A 109 0.69 17.03 -5.06
C GLN A 109 1.39 17.72 -3.89
N PHE A 110 2.67 17.44 -3.68
CA PHE A 110 3.45 18.01 -2.57
C PHE A 110 4.40 19.12 -3.01
N ASP A 111 4.43 19.43 -4.28
CA ASP A 111 5.27 20.54 -4.80
C ASP A 111 4.70 21.90 -4.46
#